data_8011237cb2995c0928edd52bfbcc0b0e
#
_entry.id   8011237cb2995c0928edd52bfbcc0b0e
#
_cell.length_a   1.000
_cell.length_b   1.000
_cell.length_c   1.000
_cell.angle_alpha   90.00
_cell.angle_beta   90.00
_cell.angle_gamma   90.00
#
_symmetry.space_group_name_H-M   'P 1'
#
loop_
_entity.id
_entity.type
_entity.pdbx_description
1 polymer ?
#
loop_
_entity_poly.entity_id
_entity_poly.type
_entity_poly.pdbx_seq_one_letter_code
_entity_poly.pdbx_strand_id
1 'polypeptide(L)'
;MVRHADLLVCDSRHIRSYIRSEYQAYHPDTEFIAYGADITPSPISDGDQALREWYGRHGIERGNYYLAVARFVPENNYGTMIREFMRAQTDKKLVFITDAKGSFYEELKAQTHFERDARICFAGTVYDQALLKKIRENAYGSLHGHEVGGTNPSLLEALASTDLNLLFDVGFNREVARGSACYWTKEPGSLAGLIEEADAMPDAQIAAYGKRAKDRIKKYYSWEYITKEYESLFCRYNRRNDICVEL
;
A
#
# COMPACT_ATOMS: atom_id res chain seq x y z
N MET A 1 27.49 -2.91 7.56
CA MET A 1 26.35 -2.47 8.41
C MET A 1 25.98 -3.56 9.39
N VAL A 2 25.46 -4.72 9.01
CA VAL A 2 25.01 -5.80 9.93
C VAL A 2 26.07 -6.20 10.97
N ARG A 3 27.34 -6.36 10.56
CA ARG A 3 28.46 -6.78 11.45
C ARG A 3 28.74 -5.81 12.62
N HIS A 4 28.37 -4.55 12.51
CA HIS A 4 28.75 -3.49 13.45
C HIS A 4 27.56 -2.78 14.08
N ALA A 5 26.36 -3.32 13.88
CA ALA A 5 25.15 -2.81 14.50
C ALA A 5 24.92 -3.56 15.82
N ASP A 6 24.63 -2.81 16.88
CA ASP A 6 24.26 -3.39 18.16
C ASP A 6 22.84 -3.99 18.11
N LEU A 7 21.97 -3.37 17.29
CA LEU A 7 20.61 -3.83 17.04
C LEU A 7 20.15 -3.39 15.64
N LEU A 8 19.43 -4.25 14.95
CA LEU A 8 18.78 -3.98 13.68
C LEU A 8 17.26 -3.98 13.86
N VAL A 9 16.63 -2.83 13.67
CA VAL A 9 15.18 -2.74 13.62
C VAL A 9 14.73 -2.99 12.18
N CYS A 10 13.92 -4.02 11.99
CA CYS A 10 13.37 -4.42 10.70
C CYS A 10 11.90 -4.01 10.63
N ASP A 11 11.48 -3.46 9.48
CA ASP A 11 10.12 -2.99 9.23
C ASP A 11 9.13 -4.11 8.88
N SER A 12 9.61 -5.35 8.63
CA SER A 12 8.77 -6.54 8.48
C SER A 12 9.42 -7.77 9.11
N ARG A 13 8.58 -8.74 9.50
CA ARG A 13 9.06 -10.04 10.02
C ARG A 13 9.79 -10.82 8.94
N HIS A 14 9.39 -10.65 7.68
CA HIS A 14 10.04 -11.27 6.55
C HIS A 14 11.48 -10.77 6.38
N ILE A 15 11.71 -9.45 6.40
CA ILE A 15 13.06 -8.86 6.37
C ILE A 15 13.87 -9.29 7.60
N ARG A 16 13.25 -9.30 8.79
CA ARG A 16 13.92 -9.81 10.00
C ARG A 16 14.40 -11.25 9.82
N SER A 17 13.56 -12.13 9.30
CA SER A 17 13.91 -13.53 9.05
C SER A 17 15.02 -13.65 8.00
N TYR A 18 14.94 -12.88 6.92
CA TYR A 18 15.99 -12.81 5.90
C TYR A 18 17.34 -12.40 6.49
N ILE A 19 17.39 -11.31 7.27
CA ILE A 19 18.62 -10.82 7.89
C ILE A 19 19.21 -11.88 8.83
N ARG A 20 18.39 -12.55 9.63
CA ARG A 20 18.86 -13.61 10.54
C ARG A 20 19.41 -14.82 9.80
N SER A 21 18.86 -15.17 8.65
CA SER A 21 19.32 -16.27 7.83
C SER A 21 20.61 -15.92 7.08
N GLU A 22 20.58 -14.84 6.30
CA GLU A 22 21.70 -14.45 5.43
C GLU A 22 22.95 -14.03 6.20
N TYR A 23 22.75 -13.43 7.37
CA TYR A 23 23.84 -12.91 8.20
C TYR A 23 24.04 -13.69 9.49
N GLN A 24 23.63 -14.96 9.54
CA GLN A 24 23.70 -15.80 10.73
C GLN A 24 25.13 -15.89 11.33
N ALA A 25 26.18 -15.83 10.52
CA ALA A 25 27.57 -15.86 10.96
C ALA A 25 27.96 -14.67 11.88
N TYR A 26 27.19 -13.58 11.82
CA TYR A 26 27.40 -12.39 12.65
C TYR A 26 26.48 -12.32 13.87
N HIS A 27 25.55 -13.29 14.01
CA HIS A 27 24.58 -13.36 15.10
C HIS A 27 23.85 -12.02 15.35
N PRO A 28 23.24 -11.40 14.30
CA PRO A 28 22.69 -10.06 14.45
C PRO A 28 21.52 -10.04 15.44
N ASP A 29 21.57 -9.13 16.42
CA ASP A 29 20.40 -8.83 17.23
C ASP A 29 19.40 -8.05 16.37
N THR A 30 18.14 -8.51 16.34
CA THR A 30 17.13 -7.97 15.43
C THR A 30 15.80 -7.84 16.13
N GLU A 31 15.14 -6.71 15.95
CA GLU A 31 13.78 -6.44 16.42
C GLU A 31 12.86 -6.11 15.23
N PHE A 32 11.57 -6.38 15.38
CA PHE A 32 10.57 -6.03 14.38
C PHE A 32 9.73 -4.87 14.91
N ILE A 33 9.80 -3.72 14.23
CA ILE A 33 8.91 -2.59 14.43
C ILE A 33 8.55 -2.06 13.04
N ALA A 34 7.26 -2.15 12.67
CA ALA A 34 6.75 -1.73 11.37
C ALA A 34 6.70 -0.20 11.23
N TYR A 35 6.36 0.27 10.03
CA TYR A 35 5.92 1.66 9.83
C TYR A 35 4.52 1.88 10.42
N GLY A 36 4.22 3.14 10.74
CA GLY A 36 2.90 3.57 11.15
C GLY A 36 2.08 4.17 10.00
N ALA A 37 0.76 4.21 10.19
CA ALA A 37 -0.16 4.96 9.35
C ALA A 37 -1.10 5.83 10.19
N ASP A 38 -1.52 6.95 9.60
CA ASP A 38 -2.57 7.79 10.16
C ASP A 38 -3.94 7.20 9.82
N ILE A 39 -4.73 6.96 10.87
CA ILE A 39 -6.07 6.37 10.79
C ILE A 39 -7.20 7.40 10.85
N THR A 40 -6.88 8.69 11.03
CA THR A 40 -7.91 9.74 11.07
C THR A 40 -8.49 9.94 9.67
N PRO A 41 -9.79 10.20 9.50
CA PRO A 41 -10.36 10.56 8.20
C PRO A 41 -9.70 11.82 7.63
N SER A 42 -9.74 11.96 6.30
CA SER A 42 -9.31 13.19 5.64
C SER A 42 -10.14 14.37 6.14
N PRO A 43 -9.54 15.54 6.42
CA PRO A 43 -10.28 16.75 6.74
C PRO A 43 -11.02 17.35 5.54
N ILE A 44 -10.72 16.89 4.31
CA ILE A 44 -11.35 17.35 3.07
C ILE A 44 -12.75 16.73 2.94
N SER A 45 -13.76 17.58 2.68
CA SER A 45 -15.12 17.14 2.41
C SER A 45 -15.29 16.65 0.96
N ASP A 46 -16.36 15.89 0.70
CA ASP A 46 -16.68 15.44 -0.67
C ASP A 46 -17.03 16.61 -1.63
N GLY A 47 -17.44 17.75 -1.08
CA GLY A 47 -17.73 18.99 -1.83
C GLY A 47 -16.53 19.92 -1.98
N ASP A 48 -15.34 19.54 -1.54
CA ASP A 48 -14.14 20.39 -1.62
C ASP A 48 -13.76 20.73 -3.06
N GLN A 49 -13.33 21.97 -3.28
CA GLN A 49 -12.98 22.46 -4.60
C GLN A 49 -11.79 21.71 -5.21
N ALA A 50 -10.73 21.47 -4.43
CA ALA A 50 -9.53 20.79 -4.91
C ALA A 50 -9.85 19.34 -5.34
N LEU A 51 -10.74 18.66 -4.61
CA LEU A 51 -11.19 17.31 -4.96
C LEU A 51 -12.02 17.32 -6.26
N ARG A 52 -12.97 18.27 -6.39
CA ARG A 52 -13.77 18.39 -7.63
C ARG A 52 -12.92 18.73 -8.84
N GLU A 53 -11.93 19.62 -8.70
CA GLU A 53 -11.01 19.97 -9.77
C GLU A 53 -10.14 18.79 -10.17
N TRP A 54 -9.69 17.98 -9.18
CA TRP A 54 -8.92 16.77 -9.45
C TRP A 54 -9.76 15.74 -10.22
N TYR A 55 -11.00 15.49 -9.80
CA TYR A 55 -11.94 14.61 -10.51
C TYR A 55 -12.22 15.09 -11.93
N GLY A 56 -12.53 16.38 -12.09
CA GLY A 56 -12.82 16.98 -13.41
C GLY A 56 -11.64 16.90 -14.37
N ARG A 57 -10.42 17.16 -13.88
CA ARG A 57 -9.19 17.09 -14.68
C ARG A 57 -8.90 15.70 -15.23
N HIS A 58 -9.23 14.66 -14.48
CA HIS A 58 -8.94 13.27 -14.83
C HIS A 58 -10.16 12.50 -15.32
N GLY A 59 -11.34 13.14 -15.38
CA GLY A 59 -12.59 12.50 -15.77
C GLY A 59 -12.95 11.33 -14.87
N ILE A 60 -12.75 11.48 -13.56
CA ILE A 60 -12.95 10.46 -12.53
C ILE A 60 -14.18 10.80 -11.71
N GLU A 61 -14.90 9.78 -11.25
CA GLU A 61 -16.05 9.92 -10.38
C GLU A 61 -15.83 9.15 -9.08
N ARG A 62 -16.38 9.67 -7.99
CA ARG A 62 -16.34 9.03 -6.69
C ARG A 62 -16.88 7.60 -6.76
N GLY A 63 -16.16 6.65 -6.17
CA GLY A 63 -16.56 5.24 -6.12
C GLY A 63 -16.45 4.50 -7.45
N ASN A 64 -15.99 5.15 -8.53
CA ASN A 64 -15.93 4.55 -9.86
C ASN A 64 -14.48 4.35 -10.36
N TYR A 65 -13.54 4.07 -9.46
CA TYR A 65 -12.15 3.80 -9.82
C TYR A 65 -11.43 2.90 -8.84
N TYR A 66 -10.54 2.09 -9.37
CA TYR A 66 -9.46 1.44 -8.64
C TYR A 66 -8.25 2.36 -8.59
N LEU A 67 -7.62 2.48 -7.42
CA LEU A 67 -6.52 3.40 -7.18
C LEU A 67 -5.22 2.66 -6.87
N ALA A 68 -4.15 2.97 -7.59
CA ALA A 68 -2.81 2.52 -7.27
C ALA A 68 -1.90 3.73 -6.97
N VAL A 69 -1.32 3.77 -5.77
CA VAL A 69 -0.39 4.83 -5.35
C VAL A 69 0.94 4.21 -5.02
N ALA A 70 1.94 4.42 -5.87
CA ALA A 70 3.26 3.83 -5.70
C ALA A 70 4.32 4.60 -6.51
N ARG A 71 5.60 4.39 -6.20
CA ARG A 71 6.69 4.85 -7.06
C ARG A 71 6.61 4.17 -8.43
N PHE A 72 6.95 4.88 -9.48
CA PHE A 72 6.92 4.36 -10.84
C PHE A 72 8.18 3.53 -11.14
N VAL A 73 8.18 2.29 -10.65
CA VAL A 73 9.27 1.33 -10.81
C VAL A 73 8.73 -0.07 -11.14
N PRO A 74 9.51 -0.93 -11.85
CA PRO A 74 9.07 -2.26 -12.27
C PRO A 74 8.56 -3.14 -11.12
N GLU A 75 9.17 -3.05 -9.95
CA GLU A 75 8.85 -3.85 -8.77
C GLU A 75 7.43 -3.58 -8.21
N ASN A 76 6.75 -2.55 -8.71
CA ASN A 76 5.36 -2.27 -8.39
C ASN A 76 4.37 -2.89 -9.41
N ASN A 77 4.84 -3.74 -10.32
CA ASN A 77 4.03 -4.57 -11.22
C ASN A 77 3.03 -3.80 -12.11
N TYR A 78 3.37 -2.55 -12.52
CA TYR A 78 2.52 -1.74 -13.38
C TYR A 78 2.07 -2.48 -14.65
N GLY A 79 2.99 -3.16 -15.32
CA GLY A 79 2.68 -3.89 -16.54
C GLY A 79 1.67 -5.01 -16.35
N THR A 80 1.74 -5.72 -15.21
CA THR A 80 0.76 -6.76 -14.88
C THR A 80 -0.59 -6.14 -14.53
N MET A 81 -0.63 -5.11 -13.67
CA MET A 81 -1.87 -4.42 -13.32
C MET A 81 -2.59 -3.87 -14.54
N ILE A 82 -1.87 -3.24 -15.47
CA ILE A 82 -2.43 -2.70 -16.71
C ILE A 82 -2.98 -3.81 -17.61
N ARG A 83 -2.18 -4.84 -17.93
CA ARG A 83 -2.62 -5.94 -18.81
C ARG A 83 -3.85 -6.66 -18.27
N GLU A 84 -3.85 -6.94 -16.99
CA GLU A 84 -4.96 -7.63 -16.35
C GLU A 84 -6.21 -6.74 -16.25
N PHE A 85 -6.04 -5.45 -15.95
CA PHE A 85 -7.15 -4.50 -15.93
C PHE A 85 -7.80 -4.34 -17.34
N MET A 86 -6.97 -4.28 -18.39
CA MET A 86 -7.48 -4.21 -19.77
C MET A 86 -8.28 -5.46 -20.17
N ARG A 87 -8.03 -6.61 -19.56
CA ARG A 87 -8.79 -7.86 -19.75
C ARG A 87 -10.10 -7.89 -18.97
N ALA A 88 -10.12 -7.24 -17.82
CA ALA A 88 -11.26 -7.28 -16.91
C ALA A 88 -12.48 -6.57 -17.51
N GLN A 89 -13.66 -7.19 -17.35
CA GLN A 89 -14.95 -6.60 -17.70
C GLN A 89 -15.40 -5.69 -16.55
N THR A 90 -14.98 -4.44 -16.59
CA THR A 90 -15.31 -3.42 -15.60
C THR A 90 -15.55 -2.08 -16.28
N ASP A 91 -16.51 -1.30 -15.79
CA ASP A 91 -16.77 0.07 -16.22
C ASP A 91 -15.99 1.10 -15.42
N LYS A 92 -15.29 0.65 -14.36
CA LYS A 92 -14.49 1.52 -13.50
C LYS A 92 -13.18 1.91 -14.16
N LYS A 93 -12.56 2.98 -13.67
CA LYS A 93 -11.23 3.40 -14.11
C LYS A 93 -10.13 2.77 -13.24
N LEU A 94 -8.96 2.58 -13.85
CA LEU A 94 -7.71 2.33 -13.14
C LEU A 94 -6.90 3.62 -13.08
N VAL A 95 -6.70 4.15 -11.89
CA VAL A 95 -6.03 5.43 -11.67
C VAL A 95 -4.70 5.20 -10.96
N PHE A 96 -3.62 5.64 -11.59
CA PHE A 96 -2.28 5.63 -11.02
C PHE A 96 -1.90 7.02 -10.53
N ILE A 97 -1.65 7.17 -9.23
CA ILE A 97 -1.01 8.36 -8.66
C ILE A 97 0.48 8.07 -8.54
N THR A 98 1.26 8.59 -9.48
CA THR A 98 2.70 8.37 -9.61
C THR A 98 3.32 9.37 -10.57
N ASP A 99 4.63 9.59 -10.49
CA ASP A 99 5.41 10.37 -11.47
C ASP A 99 5.82 9.45 -12.64
N ALA A 100 4.87 9.19 -13.55
CA ALA A 100 5.07 8.32 -14.70
C ALA A 100 5.83 9.02 -15.82
N LYS A 101 7.13 8.75 -15.94
CA LYS A 101 8.02 9.32 -16.96
C LYS A 101 9.26 8.44 -17.21
N GLY A 102 10.04 8.79 -18.23
CA GLY A 102 11.30 8.13 -18.57
C GLY A 102 11.14 6.84 -19.37
N SER A 103 12.23 6.08 -19.52
CA SER A 103 12.28 4.89 -20.37
C SER A 103 11.26 3.84 -19.97
N PHE A 104 11.05 3.63 -18.67
CA PHE A 104 10.09 2.66 -18.17
C PHE A 104 8.65 3.00 -18.60
N TYR A 105 8.28 4.28 -18.68
CA TYR A 105 6.97 4.69 -19.19
C TYR A 105 6.80 4.34 -20.67
N GLU A 106 7.81 4.64 -21.50
CA GLU A 106 7.78 4.33 -22.93
C GLU A 106 7.78 2.82 -23.19
N GLU A 107 8.56 2.06 -22.43
CA GLU A 107 8.54 0.60 -22.49
C GLU A 107 7.17 0.03 -22.10
N LEU A 108 6.59 0.51 -21.02
CA LEU A 108 5.27 0.10 -20.56
C LEU A 108 4.20 0.38 -21.60
N LYS A 109 4.23 1.57 -22.20
CA LYS A 109 3.34 1.98 -23.29
C LYS A 109 3.50 1.10 -24.51
N ALA A 110 4.73 0.84 -24.95
CA ALA A 110 5.02 -0.02 -26.09
C ALA A 110 4.57 -1.47 -25.88
N GLN A 111 4.67 -1.98 -24.65
CA GLN A 111 4.32 -3.37 -24.33
C GLN A 111 2.81 -3.58 -24.12
N THR A 112 2.09 -2.59 -23.61
CA THR A 112 0.71 -2.76 -23.19
C THR A 112 -0.30 -2.01 -24.04
N HIS A 113 0.15 -0.96 -24.76
CA HIS A 113 -0.70 -0.05 -25.51
C HIS A 113 -1.86 0.53 -24.67
N PHE A 114 -1.61 0.78 -23.39
CA PHE A 114 -2.63 1.20 -22.41
C PHE A 114 -3.32 2.52 -22.78
N GLU A 115 -2.68 3.35 -23.59
CA GLU A 115 -3.25 4.62 -24.08
C GLU A 115 -4.48 4.42 -24.97
N ARG A 116 -4.74 3.19 -25.40
CA ARG A 116 -5.95 2.82 -26.18
C ARG A 116 -7.14 2.49 -25.28
N ASP A 117 -6.93 2.31 -23.99
CA ASP A 117 -7.97 2.04 -23.01
C ASP A 117 -8.28 3.32 -22.20
N ALA A 118 -9.37 3.98 -22.52
CA ALA A 118 -9.77 5.22 -21.86
C ALA A 118 -10.06 5.08 -20.35
N ARG A 119 -10.13 3.85 -19.85
CA ARG A 119 -10.30 3.58 -18.42
C ARG A 119 -8.99 3.74 -17.63
N ILE A 120 -7.81 3.73 -18.28
CA ILE A 120 -6.51 3.83 -17.62
C ILE A 120 -6.08 5.30 -17.56
N CYS A 121 -5.80 5.77 -16.34
CA CYS A 121 -5.43 7.16 -16.06
C CYS A 121 -4.16 7.24 -15.22
N PHE A 122 -3.14 7.93 -15.72
CA PHE A 122 -1.98 8.38 -14.94
C PHE A 122 -2.23 9.80 -14.46
N ALA A 123 -2.62 9.98 -13.21
CA ALA A 123 -3.06 11.25 -12.65
C ALA A 123 -1.91 12.15 -12.12
N GLY A 124 -0.64 11.73 -12.33
CA GLY A 124 0.51 12.44 -11.79
C GLY A 124 0.65 12.28 -10.28
N THR A 125 1.46 13.13 -9.66
CA THR A 125 1.69 13.11 -8.22
C THR A 125 0.73 14.06 -7.49
N VAL A 126 0.16 13.61 -6.39
CA VAL A 126 -0.63 14.43 -5.46
C VAL A 126 0.19 14.65 -4.20
N TYR A 127 0.66 15.87 -3.98
CA TYR A 127 1.51 16.23 -2.83
C TYR A 127 0.70 16.61 -1.59
N ASP A 128 -0.50 17.13 -1.78
CA ASP A 128 -1.43 17.41 -0.67
C ASP A 128 -1.90 16.09 -0.05
N GLN A 129 -1.43 15.83 1.17
CA GLN A 129 -1.71 14.56 1.87
C GLN A 129 -3.19 14.44 2.26
N ALA A 130 -3.85 15.55 2.57
CA ALA A 130 -5.27 15.54 2.89
C ALA A 130 -6.10 15.19 1.66
N LEU A 131 -5.77 15.78 0.50
CA LEU A 131 -6.39 15.46 -0.79
C LEU A 131 -6.11 14.01 -1.20
N LEU A 132 -4.86 13.54 -1.10
CA LEU A 132 -4.50 12.17 -1.44
C LEU A 132 -5.27 11.16 -0.59
N LYS A 133 -5.40 11.44 0.71
CA LYS A 133 -6.17 10.62 1.65
C LYS A 133 -7.65 10.59 1.26
N LYS A 134 -8.24 11.74 0.90
CA LYS A 134 -9.62 11.82 0.43
C LYS A 134 -9.85 11.04 -0.86
N ILE A 135 -8.91 11.09 -1.80
CA ILE A 135 -8.94 10.30 -3.03
C ILE A 135 -8.92 8.80 -2.71
N ARG A 136 -8.11 8.35 -1.73
CA ARG A 136 -8.11 6.96 -1.26
C ARG A 136 -9.45 6.55 -0.62
N GLU A 137 -10.01 7.40 0.25
CA GLU A 137 -11.31 7.16 0.89
C GLU A 137 -12.46 7.01 -0.10
N ASN A 138 -12.38 7.74 -1.22
CA ASN A 138 -13.41 7.76 -2.25
C ASN A 138 -13.15 6.75 -3.41
N ALA A 139 -12.06 5.99 -3.37
CA ALA A 139 -11.83 4.93 -4.34
C ALA A 139 -12.77 3.75 -4.10
N TYR A 140 -13.22 3.09 -5.17
CA TYR A 140 -13.94 1.82 -5.08
C TYR A 140 -13.06 0.74 -4.45
N GLY A 141 -11.82 0.65 -4.93
CA GLY A 141 -10.82 -0.26 -4.39
C GLY A 141 -9.40 0.25 -4.59
N SER A 142 -8.47 -0.26 -3.80
CA SER A 142 -7.04 -0.01 -3.95
C SER A 142 -6.36 -1.21 -4.62
N LEU A 143 -5.53 -0.96 -5.64
CA LEU A 143 -4.62 -1.95 -6.23
C LEU A 143 -3.20 -1.73 -5.71
N HIS A 144 -2.59 -2.79 -5.18
CA HIS A 144 -1.22 -2.72 -4.67
C HIS A 144 -0.37 -3.83 -5.27
N GLY A 145 0.62 -3.44 -6.07
CA GLY A 145 1.48 -4.36 -6.83
C GLY A 145 2.89 -4.53 -6.28
N HIS A 146 3.21 -3.99 -5.09
CA HIS A 146 4.57 -4.02 -4.54
C HIS A 146 5.05 -5.45 -4.27
N GLU A 147 6.24 -5.79 -4.81
CA GLU A 147 6.78 -7.15 -4.85
C GLU A 147 8.05 -7.32 -4.03
N VAL A 148 8.82 -6.26 -3.77
CA VAL A 148 10.15 -6.34 -3.15
C VAL A 148 10.24 -5.41 -1.95
N GLY A 149 10.57 -5.94 -0.78
CA GLY A 149 10.80 -5.14 0.42
C GLY A 149 10.10 -5.67 1.66
N GLY A 150 9.66 -4.75 2.51
CA GLY A 150 8.98 -5.01 3.77
C GLY A 150 7.63 -4.33 3.87
N THR A 151 7.29 -3.82 5.05
CA THR A 151 6.06 -3.07 5.28
C THR A 151 6.06 -1.80 4.43
N ASN A 152 5.11 -1.68 3.51
CA ASN A 152 5.00 -0.55 2.60
C ASN A 152 4.07 0.53 3.18
N PRO A 153 4.54 1.78 3.40
CA PRO A 153 3.68 2.85 3.91
C PRO A 153 2.43 3.09 3.08
N SER A 154 2.52 3.06 1.74
CA SER A 154 1.36 3.24 0.86
C SER A 154 0.31 2.14 1.02
N LEU A 155 0.73 0.90 1.33
CA LEU A 155 -0.19 -0.19 1.67
C LEU A 155 -0.92 0.08 2.99
N LEU A 156 -0.19 0.55 4.00
CA LEU A 156 -0.80 0.88 5.31
C LEU A 156 -1.85 2.00 5.16
N GLU A 157 -1.52 3.04 4.37
CA GLU A 157 -2.42 4.15 4.07
C GLU A 157 -3.66 3.69 3.27
N ALA A 158 -3.49 2.77 2.32
CA ALA A 158 -4.61 2.18 1.58
C ALA A 158 -5.53 1.39 2.50
N LEU A 159 -5.00 0.50 3.34
CA LEU A 159 -5.76 -0.28 4.32
C LEU A 159 -6.44 0.59 5.39
N ALA A 160 -5.86 1.75 5.71
CA ALA A 160 -6.45 2.72 6.64
C ALA A 160 -7.61 3.53 6.03
N SER A 161 -7.66 3.67 4.70
CA SER A 161 -8.55 4.61 4.02
C SER A 161 -9.57 3.92 3.11
N THR A 162 -9.17 2.92 2.34
CA THR A 162 -9.99 2.27 1.31
C THR A 162 -10.59 0.97 1.83
N ASP A 163 -11.86 0.72 1.57
CA ASP A 163 -12.56 -0.46 2.10
C ASP A 163 -12.16 -1.75 1.39
N LEU A 164 -11.99 -1.74 0.07
CA LEU A 164 -11.59 -2.88 -0.73
C LEU A 164 -10.13 -2.77 -1.16
N ASN A 165 -9.31 -3.77 -0.83
CA ASN A 165 -7.88 -3.75 -1.15
C ASN A 165 -7.51 -5.04 -1.90
N LEU A 166 -6.99 -4.90 -3.13
CA LEU A 166 -6.53 -5.98 -4.00
C LEU A 166 -5.00 -5.97 -4.03
N LEU A 167 -4.36 -6.92 -3.38
CA LEU A 167 -2.92 -6.90 -3.10
C LEU A 167 -2.19 -7.99 -3.87
N PHE A 168 -1.00 -7.65 -4.38
CA PHE A 168 -0.10 -8.66 -4.91
C PHE A 168 0.29 -9.66 -3.81
N ASP A 169 0.20 -10.96 -4.15
CA ASP A 169 0.35 -12.07 -3.21
C ASP A 169 1.81 -12.35 -2.88
N VAL A 170 2.36 -11.62 -1.92
CA VAL A 170 3.68 -11.84 -1.33
C VAL A 170 3.63 -11.81 0.18
N GLY A 171 4.62 -12.44 0.81
CA GLY A 171 4.64 -12.67 2.25
C GLY A 171 4.43 -11.42 3.10
N PHE A 172 5.07 -10.29 2.77
CA PHE A 172 4.93 -9.05 3.55
C PHE A 172 3.59 -8.34 3.33
N ASN A 173 2.96 -8.42 2.14
CA ASN A 173 1.60 -7.92 1.94
C ASN A 173 0.59 -8.75 2.75
N ARG A 174 0.76 -10.08 2.75
CA ARG A 174 -0.05 -10.99 3.59
C ARG A 174 0.18 -10.76 5.08
N GLU A 175 1.41 -10.48 5.50
CA GLU A 175 1.73 -10.15 6.89
C GLU A 175 0.93 -8.94 7.37
N VAL A 176 0.89 -7.88 6.55
CA VAL A 176 0.19 -6.63 6.86
C VAL A 176 -1.31 -6.82 6.84
N ALA A 177 -1.89 -7.27 5.73
CA ALA A 177 -3.33 -7.25 5.52
C ALA A 177 -4.06 -8.50 6.02
N ARG A 178 -3.43 -9.70 5.98
CA ARG A 178 -4.06 -10.99 6.35
C ARG A 178 -5.40 -11.19 5.64
N GLY A 179 -6.47 -11.49 6.40
CA GLY A 179 -7.83 -11.69 5.89
C GLY A 179 -8.63 -10.40 5.67
N SER A 180 -7.99 -9.22 5.62
CA SER A 180 -8.65 -7.93 5.37
C SER A 180 -8.48 -7.40 3.95
N ALA A 181 -7.96 -8.23 3.04
CA ALA A 181 -7.75 -7.90 1.64
C ALA A 181 -7.95 -9.13 0.76
N CYS A 182 -8.10 -8.92 -0.55
CA CYS A 182 -8.07 -9.95 -1.58
C CYS A 182 -6.69 -9.99 -2.23
N TYR A 183 -6.28 -11.14 -2.78
CA TYR A 183 -4.91 -11.32 -3.26
C TYR A 183 -4.89 -11.80 -4.71
N TRP A 184 -3.97 -11.26 -5.50
CA TRP A 184 -3.74 -11.62 -6.89
C TRP A 184 -2.28 -11.99 -7.14
N THR A 185 -2.03 -12.75 -8.20
CA THR A 185 -0.71 -13.22 -8.62
C THR A 185 -0.39 -12.71 -10.03
N LYS A 186 0.82 -13.03 -10.54
CA LYS A 186 1.20 -12.73 -11.94
C LYS A 186 0.60 -13.70 -12.96
N GLU A 187 -0.12 -14.72 -12.50
CA GLU A 187 -0.79 -15.65 -13.40
C GLU A 187 -1.83 -14.93 -14.25
N PRO A 188 -1.86 -15.20 -15.57
CA PRO A 188 -2.83 -14.58 -16.46
C PRO A 188 -4.28 -14.83 -16.00
N GLY A 189 -5.06 -13.75 -15.90
CA GLY A 189 -6.44 -13.78 -15.44
C GLY A 189 -6.61 -13.67 -13.92
N SER A 190 -5.54 -13.76 -13.12
CA SER A 190 -5.64 -13.69 -11.67
C SER A 190 -6.18 -12.35 -11.18
N LEU A 191 -5.62 -11.23 -11.63
CA LEU A 191 -6.13 -9.92 -11.24
C LEU A 191 -7.40 -9.54 -12.02
N ALA A 192 -7.50 -9.92 -13.29
CA ALA A 192 -8.70 -9.64 -14.09
C ALA A 192 -9.95 -10.29 -13.45
N GLY A 193 -9.89 -11.58 -13.14
CA GLY A 193 -10.98 -12.28 -12.46
C GLY A 193 -11.29 -11.69 -11.08
N LEU A 194 -10.25 -11.32 -10.32
CA LEU A 194 -10.44 -10.69 -9.01
C LEU A 194 -11.13 -9.31 -9.11
N ILE A 195 -10.87 -8.52 -10.16
CA ILE A 195 -11.56 -7.25 -10.42
C ILE A 195 -13.04 -7.52 -10.72
N GLU A 196 -13.35 -8.51 -11.55
CA GLU A 196 -14.73 -8.88 -11.89
C GLU A 196 -15.50 -9.41 -10.66
N GLU A 197 -14.87 -10.25 -9.84
CA GLU A 197 -15.41 -10.69 -8.55
C GLU A 197 -15.66 -9.51 -7.61
N ALA A 198 -14.71 -8.57 -7.55
CA ALA A 198 -14.81 -7.37 -6.73
C ALA A 198 -15.98 -6.47 -7.18
N ASP A 199 -16.17 -6.29 -8.48
CA ASP A 199 -17.27 -5.49 -9.03
C ASP A 199 -18.65 -6.11 -8.77
N ALA A 200 -18.71 -7.43 -8.63
CA ALA A 200 -19.91 -8.17 -8.26
C ALA A 200 -20.13 -8.30 -6.74
N MET A 201 -19.16 -7.81 -5.93
CA MET A 201 -19.19 -7.99 -4.48
C MET A 201 -20.28 -7.11 -3.83
N PRO A 202 -21.12 -7.66 -2.95
CA PRO A 202 -22.09 -6.86 -2.19
C PRO A 202 -21.42 -5.80 -1.32
N ASP A 203 -22.03 -4.61 -1.22
CA ASP A 203 -21.51 -3.49 -0.41
C ASP A 203 -21.23 -3.88 1.05
N ALA A 204 -22.08 -4.73 1.63
CA ALA A 204 -21.89 -5.23 2.98
C ALA A 204 -20.60 -6.06 3.13
N GLN A 205 -20.20 -6.78 2.09
CA GLN A 205 -18.94 -7.54 2.09
C GLN A 205 -17.75 -6.62 1.94
N ILE A 206 -17.82 -5.62 1.05
CA ILE A 206 -16.79 -4.58 0.90
C ILE A 206 -16.58 -3.84 2.22
N ALA A 207 -17.67 -3.39 2.85
CA ALA A 207 -17.63 -2.73 4.15
C ALA A 207 -17.01 -3.62 5.26
N ALA A 208 -17.29 -4.94 5.22
CA ALA A 208 -16.67 -5.88 6.16
C ALA A 208 -15.16 -6.03 5.95
N TYR A 209 -14.67 -6.01 4.69
CA TYR A 209 -13.23 -5.94 4.40
C TYR A 209 -12.63 -4.64 4.94
N GLY A 210 -13.23 -3.51 4.64
CA GLY A 210 -12.78 -2.19 5.09
C GLY A 210 -12.70 -2.09 6.61
N LYS A 211 -13.75 -2.57 7.31
CA LYS A 211 -13.73 -2.59 8.77
C LYS A 211 -12.57 -3.42 9.32
N ARG A 212 -12.36 -4.64 8.80
CA ARG A 212 -11.23 -5.49 9.24
C ARG A 212 -9.89 -4.84 8.97
N ALA A 213 -9.73 -4.19 7.79
CA ALA A 213 -8.50 -3.49 7.42
C ALA A 213 -8.20 -2.33 8.39
N LYS A 214 -9.16 -1.43 8.61
CA LYS A 214 -9.04 -0.27 9.50
C LYS A 214 -8.80 -0.69 10.96
N ASP A 215 -9.53 -1.68 11.46
CA ASP A 215 -9.35 -2.23 12.82
C ASP A 215 -7.92 -2.80 12.98
N ARG A 216 -7.40 -3.47 11.93
CA ARG A 216 -6.05 -4.03 11.96
C ARG A 216 -4.98 -2.94 11.95
N ILE A 217 -5.12 -1.92 11.09
CA ILE A 217 -4.19 -0.79 11.07
C ILE A 217 -4.20 -0.06 12.41
N LYS A 218 -5.37 0.24 12.93
CA LYS A 218 -5.53 0.88 14.24
C LYS A 218 -4.81 0.11 15.35
N LYS A 219 -4.92 -1.20 15.35
CA LYS A 219 -4.39 -2.06 16.43
C LYS A 219 -2.89 -2.29 16.36
N TYR A 220 -2.30 -2.38 15.16
CA TYR A 220 -0.94 -2.89 14.97
C TYR A 220 -0.01 -1.96 14.19
N TYR A 221 -0.57 -0.92 13.55
CA TYR A 221 0.17 -0.05 12.63
C TYR A 221 -0.19 1.44 12.81
N SER A 222 -0.95 1.83 13.84
CA SER A 222 -1.14 3.25 14.15
C SER A 222 0.18 3.85 14.65
N TRP A 223 0.42 5.13 14.37
CA TRP A 223 1.60 5.82 14.88
C TRP A 223 1.72 5.75 16.40
N GLU A 224 0.59 5.77 17.12
CA GLU A 224 0.57 5.59 18.56
C GLU A 224 1.12 4.22 18.98
N TYR A 225 0.71 3.15 18.29
CA TYR A 225 1.22 1.81 18.55
C TYR A 225 2.73 1.72 18.25
N ILE A 226 3.15 2.19 17.07
CA ILE A 226 4.55 2.13 16.65
C ILE A 226 5.46 2.95 17.56
N THR A 227 5.04 4.14 18.00
CA THR A 227 5.81 4.96 18.94
C THR A 227 6.02 4.22 20.27
N LYS A 228 4.97 3.57 20.81
CA LYS A 228 5.08 2.77 22.04
C LYS A 228 6.05 1.57 21.89
N GLU A 229 6.09 0.93 20.72
CA GLU A 229 7.05 -0.14 20.45
C GLU A 229 8.50 0.38 20.48
N TYR A 230 8.76 1.56 19.86
CA TYR A 230 10.08 2.20 19.92
C TYR A 230 10.44 2.67 21.34
N GLU A 231 9.52 3.28 22.08
CA GLU A 231 9.73 3.67 23.49
C GLU A 231 10.11 2.45 24.34
N SER A 232 9.36 1.36 24.20
CA SER A 232 9.63 0.10 24.90
C SER A 232 11.00 -0.48 24.54
N LEU A 233 11.38 -0.39 23.26
CA LEU A 233 12.68 -0.82 22.76
C LEU A 233 13.80 -0.01 23.43
N PHE A 234 13.73 1.32 23.38
CA PHE A 234 14.74 2.20 23.95
C PHE A 234 14.88 2.03 25.47
N CYS A 235 13.76 1.89 26.18
CA CYS A 235 13.82 1.61 27.63
C CYS A 235 14.51 0.28 27.95
N ARG A 236 14.26 -0.78 27.17
CA ARG A 236 14.92 -2.08 27.33
C ARG A 236 16.43 -1.99 27.03
N TYR A 237 16.78 -1.23 25.99
CA TYR A 237 18.15 -1.09 25.53
C TYR A 237 19.00 -0.29 26.51
N ASN A 238 18.48 0.82 27.03
CA ASN A 238 19.14 1.64 28.05
C ASN A 238 19.41 0.86 29.33
N ARG A 239 18.46 0.01 29.78
CA ARG A 239 18.65 -0.83 30.97
C ARG A 239 19.75 -1.90 30.80
N ARG A 240 19.94 -2.41 29.57
CA ARG A 240 20.99 -3.39 29.25
C ARG A 240 22.40 -2.76 29.28
N ASN A 241 22.50 -1.48 28.97
CA ASN A 241 23.78 -0.77 28.83
C ASN A 241 24.14 0.10 30.04
N ASP A 242 23.47 -0.06 31.19
CA ASP A 242 23.67 0.71 32.44
C ASP A 242 23.70 2.24 32.26
N ILE A 243 23.03 2.76 31.23
CA ILE A 243 22.83 4.18 31.03
C ILE A 243 21.48 4.55 31.65
N CYS A 244 21.41 4.53 32.99
CA CYS A 244 20.37 5.25 33.73
C CYS A 244 20.68 6.74 33.65
N VAL A 245 20.11 7.46 32.66
CA VAL A 245 19.93 8.90 32.78
C VAL A 245 18.60 9.07 33.51
N GLU A 246 18.68 9.40 34.79
CA GLU A 246 17.51 9.94 35.51
C GLU A 246 17.13 11.25 34.81
N LEU A 247 15.93 11.28 34.22
CA LEU A 247 15.27 12.47 33.74
C LEU A 247 14.31 13.00 34.81
#